data_fbe21663467ec07611d153d4a204008c
#
_entry.id   fbe21663467ec07611d153d4a204008c
#
_cell.length_a   1.000
_cell.length_b   1.000
_cell.length_c   1.000
_cell.angle_alpha   90.00
_cell.angle_beta   90.00
_cell.angle_gamma   90.00
#
_symmetry.space_group_name_H-M   'P 1'
#
loop_
_entity.id
_entity.type
_entity.pdbx_description
1 polymer ?
#
loop_
_entity_poly.entity_id
_entity_poly.type
_entity_poly.pdbx_seq_one_letter_code
_entity_poly.pdbx_strand_id
1 'polypeptide(L)'
;MTAPAPPTWTADIGLRMRRHFLLKLVGTSAFIWLFFLGYFHLLRHPVQAVVVMPLTALDALIPFQPAALFAYLSLWLYVGVAPGLQLTLRELLVYGLWVSGLCMTGLGIFYLWPTAVPPLTLDVSGFTGFRMLQGVDAAGNACPSMHVAIAIFTAIWLEHLLRNARAPGGLRLFNIAWFLAIAWSTLAIKQHVVLDVVAGALLGIAFAWPSLRWRPGRRCRATGDSDACCAPSQARPDVCSNRGALWRLDPRLDEKERCR
;
A
#
# COMPACT_ATOMS: atom_id res chain seq x y z
N MET A 1 -18.27 36.50 11.47
CA MET A 1 -17.08 35.70 11.87
C MET A 1 -16.65 34.89 10.65
N THR A 2 -15.47 35.18 10.08
CA THR A 2 -14.94 34.47 8.91
C THR A 2 -14.52 33.06 9.36
N ALA A 3 -15.01 32.02 8.68
CA ALA A 3 -14.59 30.65 8.94
C ALA A 3 -13.05 30.52 8.85
N PRO A 4 -12.40 29.78 9.75
CA PRO A 4 -10.94 29.61 9.70
C PRO A 4 -10.55 28.96 8.38
N ALA A 5 -9.46 29.45 7.77
CA ALA A 5 -8.95 28.90 6.51
C ALA A 5 -8.63 27.38 6.70
N PRO A 6 -8.94 26.56 5.69
CA PRO A 6 -8.63 25.12 5.77
C PRO A 6 -7.13 24.92 5.98
N PRO A 7 -6.73 23.90 6.79
CA PRO A 7 -5.31 23.65 7.05
C PRO A 7 -4.56 23.36 5.74
N THR A 8 -3.33 23.85 5.66
CA THR A 8 -2.45 23.52 4.53
C THR A 8 -2.18 22.01 4.47
N TRP A 9 -1.93 21.48 3.29
CA TRP A 9 -1.61 20.04 3.13
C TRP A 9 -0.42 19.60 3.98
N THR A 10 0.58 20.48 4.19
CA THR A 10 1.75 20.21 5.04
C THR A 10 1.36 20.10 6.52
N ALA A 11 0.46 20.94 6.99
CA ALA A 11 -0.06 20.88 8.36
C ALA A 11 -0.87 19.59 8.60
N ASP A 12 -1.71 19.19 7.63
CA ASP A 12 -2.47 17.91 7.72
C ASP A 12 -1.53 16.71 7.75
N ILE A 13 -0.52 16.65 6.87
CA ILE A 13 0.48 15.58 6.87
C ILE A 13 1.27 15.56 8.18
N GLY A 14 1.73 16.72 8.66
CA GLY A 14 2.45 16.82 9.94
C GLY A 14 1.63 16.35 11.14
N LEU A 15 0.34 16.71 11.19
CA LEU A 15 -0.58 16.22 12.22
C LEU A 15 -0.75 14.69 12.16
N ARG A 16 -0.94 14.13 10.96
CA ARG A 16 -1.06 12.69 10.75
C ARG A 16 0.18 11.96 11.21
N MET A 17 1.37 12.41 10.88
CA MET A 17 2.63 11.79 11.29
C MET A 17 2.82 11.78 12.81
N ARG A 18 2.53 12.90 13.48
CA ARG A 18 2.71 13.04 14.94
C ARG A 18 1.69 12.23 15.74
N ARG A 19 0.46 12.13 15.24
CA ARG A 19 -0.60 11.43 15.95
C ARG A 19 -0.33 9.93 16.05
N HIS A 20 -0.26 9.42 17.28
CA HIS A 20 0.06 8.02 17.58
C HIS A 20 1.42 7.55 17.02
N PHE A 21 2.41 8.44 16.92
CA PHE A 21 3.70 8.19 16.30
C PHE A 21 4.38 6.91 16.85
N LEU A 22 4.53 6.80 18.17
CA LEU A 22 5.18 5.64 18.79
C LEU A 22 4.44 4.33 18.49
N LEU A 23 3.12 4.35 18.56
CA LEU A 23 2.31 3.16 18.24
C LEU A 23 2.49 2.72 16.79
N LYS A 24 2.52 3.67 15.86
CA LYS A 24 2.75 3.38 14.43
C LYS A 24 4.16 2.86 14.19
N LEU A 25 5.16 3.49 14.78
CA LEU A 25 6.55 3.08 14.65
C LEU A 25 6.75 1.66 15.19
N VAL A 26 6.36 1.42 16.45
CA VAL A 26 6.52 0.12 17.10
C VAL A 26 5.65 -0.95 16.41
N GLY A 27 4.39 -0.63 16.12
CA GLY A 27 3.46 -1.56 15.48
C GLY A 27 3.92 -1.96 14.06
N THR A 28 4.38 -1.00 13.26
CA THR A 28 4.90 -1.29 11.91
C THR A 28 6.20 -2.10 11.98
N SER A 29 7.12 -1.76 12.88
CA SER A 29 8.38 -2.50 13.06
C SER A 29 8.13 -3.93 13.54
N ALA A 30 7.23 -4.11 14.52
CA ALA A 30 6.86 -5.43 15.01
C ALA A 30 6.17 -6.28 13.91
N PHE A 31 5.31 -5.65 13.09
CA PHE A 31 4.67 -6.31 11.96
C PHE A 31 5.69 -6.79 10.91
N ILE A 32 6.64 -5.91 10.53
CA ILE A 32 7.71 -6.25 9.57
C ILE A 32 8.56 -7.39 10.13
N TRP A 33 8.94 -7.33 11.40
CA TRP A 33 9.72 -8.37 12.05
C TRP A 33 8.98 -9.72 12.06
N LEU A 34 7.70 -9.74 12.43
CA LEU A 34 6.87 -10.94 12.42
C LEU A 34 6.71 -11.53 11.01
N PHE A 35 6.51 -10.67 10.01
CA PHE A 35 6.48 -11.09 8.61
C PHE A 35 7.77 -11.80 8.20
N PHE A 36 8.93 -11.22 8.55
CA PHE A 36 10.22 -11.82 8.22
C PHE A 36 10.49 -13.13 8.94
N LEU A 37 10.00 -13.32 10.16
CA LEU A 37 10.09 -14.62 10.82
C LEU A 37 9.39 -15.71 9.99
N GLY A 38 8.18 -15.46 9.52
CA GLY A 38 7.45 -16.37 8.64
C GLY A 38 8.14 -16.55 7.28
N TYR A 39 8.57 -15.44 6.67
CA TYR A 39 9.24 -15.43 5.37
C TYR A 39 10.52 -16.29 5.38
N PHE A 40 11.43 -16.05 6.33
CA PHE A 40 12.69 -16.81 6.43
C PHE A 40 12.49 -18.25 6.90
N HIS A 41 11.44 -18.51 7.68
CA HIS A 41 11.09 -19.88 8.03
C HIS A 41 10.73 -20.68 6.76
N LEU A 42 9.83 -20.16 5.94
CA LEU A 42 9.43 -20.81 4.68
C LEU A 42 10.57 -20.91 3.67
N LEU A 43 11.42 -19.88 3.61
CA LEU A 43 12.59 -19.86 2.72
C LEU A 43 13.58 -21.00 3.05
N ARG A 44 13.80 -21.26 4.34
CA ARG A 44 14.77 -22.27 4.83
C ARG A 44 14.19 -23.69 4.91
N HIS A 45 12.87 -23.79 5.00
CA HIS A 45 12.15 -25.06 5.18
C HIS A 45 11.02 -25.19 4.14
N PRO A 46 11.34 -25.26 2.84
CA PRO A 46 10.30 -25.43 1.82
C PRO A 46 9.63 -26.79 1.99
N VAL A 47 8.30 -26.80 1.99
CA VAL A 47 7.49 -28.03 2.18
C VAL A 47 7.37 -28.84 0.89
N GLN A 48 7.54 -28.19 -0.27
CA GLN A 48 7.46 -28.76 -1.60
C GLN A 48 8.77 -28.55 -2.35
N ALA A 49 8.93 -29.25 -3.48
CA ALA A 49 10.05 -29.03 -4.38
C ALA A 49 10.02 -27.56 -4.90
N VAL A 50 11.17 -26.89 -4.81
CA VAL A 50 11.30 -25.50 -5.24
C VAL A 50 11.27 -25.41 -6.77
N VAL A 51 10.35 -24.64 -7.31
CA VAL A 51 10.20 -24.41 -8.75
C VAL A 51 11.00 -23.17 -9.16
N VAL A 52 11.92 -23.33 -10.11
CA VAL A 52 12.67 -22.20 -10.67
C VAL A 52 11.79 -21.45 -11.67
N MET A 53 11.63 -20.15 -11.47
CA MET A 53 10.80 -19.30 -12.32
C MET A 53 11.41 -19.15 -13.72
N PRO A 54 10.61 -19.26 -14.79
CA PRO A 54 11.12 -19.11 -16.14
C PRO A 54 11.44 -17.62 -16.45
N LEU A 55 12.55 -17.41 -17.16
CA LEU A 55 12.90 -16.10 -17.69
C LEU A 55 12.06 -15.78 -18.92
N THR A 56 11.61 -14.55 -19.01
CA THR A 56 10.92 -14.01 -20.20
C THR A 56 11.90 -13.20 -21.08
N ALA A 57 11.50 -12.90 -22.30
CA ALA A 57 12.30 -12.04 -23.18
C ALA A 57 12.54 -10.63 -22.56
N LEU A 58 11.60 -10.14 -21.73
CA LEU A 58 11.75 -8.87 -21.03
C LEU A 58 12.84 -8.92 -19.95
N ASP A 59 13.03 -10.06 -19.29
CA ASP A 59 14.10 -10.23 -18.28
C ASP A 59 15.49 -10.11 -18.92
N ALA A 60 15.64 -10.53 -20.17
CA ALA A 60 16.88 -10.41 -20.93
C ALA A 60 17.20 -8.96 -21.32
N LEU A 61 16.17 -8.12 -21.52
CA LEU A 61 16.34 -6.71 -21.88
C LEU A 61 16.77 -5.83 -20.70
N ILE A 62 16.59 -6.29 -19.46
CA ILE A 62 16.94 -5.52 -18.28
C ILE A 62 18.34 -5.96 -17.82
N PRO A 63 19.40 -5.13 -18.01
CA PRO A 63 20.73 -5.47 -17.55
C PRO A 63 20.83 -5.42 -16.01
N PHE A 64 21.80 -6.11 -15.44
CA PHE A 64 22.11 -5.98 -14.02
C PHE A 64 22.62 -4.57 -13.70
N GLN A 65 21.98 -3.90 -12.73
CA GLN A 65 22.26 -2.52 -12.33
C GLN A 65 22.48 -2.44 -10.80
N PRO A 66 23.72 -2.48 -10.31
CA PRO A 66 23.99 -2.44 -8.87
C PRO A 66 23.46 -1.17 -8.17
N ALA A 67 23.45 -0.03 -8.88
CA ALA A 67 22.92 1.23 -8.35
C ALA A 67 21.43 1.16 -8.01
N ALA A 68 20.67 0.25 -8.64
CA ALA A 68 19.25 0.03 -8.34
C ALA A 68 19.02 -0.50 -6.92
N LEU A 69 20.06 -0.97 -6.23
CA LEU A 69 20.00 -1.41 -4.83
C LEU A 69 19.48 -0.31 -3.89
N PHE A 70 19.78 0.97 -4.16
CA PHE A 70 19.24 2.08 -3.36
C PHE A 70 17.71 2.17 -3.46
N ALA A 71 17.16 2.06 -4.66
CA ALA A 71 15.71 2.06 -4.84
C ALA A 71 15.07 0.81 -4.19
N TYR A 72 15.71 -0.34 -4.32
CA TYR A 72 15.27 -1.59 -3.69
C TYR A 72 15.21 -1.47 -2.16
N LEU A 73 16.29 -1.03 -1.52
CA LEU A 73 16.35 -0.87 -0.06
C LEU A 73 15.44 0.24 0.47
N SER A 74 15.12 1.25 -0.36
CA SER A 74 14.19 2.32 0.02
C SER A 74 12.77 1.84 0.26
N LEU A 75 12.42 0.62 -0.17
CA LEU A 75 11.13 -0.01 0.11
C LEU A 75 10.80 0.02 1.60
N TRP A 76 11.78 -0.25 2.47
CA TRP A 76 11.55 -0.32 3.91
C TRP A 76 11.11 1.01 4.53
N LEU A 77 11.60 2.12 4.00
CA LEU A 77 11.11 3.45 4.36
C LEU A 77 9.74 3.72 3.72
N TYR A 78 9.61 3.37 2.44
CA TYR A 78 8.40 3.63 1.67
C TYR A 78 7.16 2.96 2.27
N VAL A 79 7.24 1.69 2.66
CA VAL A 79 6.12 0.96 3.24
C VAL A 79 5.71 1.47 4.62
N GLY A 80 6.61 2.12 5.35
CA GLY A 80 6.33 2.76 6.63
C GLY A 80 5.54 4.07 6.52
N VAL A 81 5.55 4.73 5.35
CA VAL A 81 4.89 6.04 5.18
C VAL A 81 3.36 5.92 5.25
N ALA A 82 2.77 4.92 4.60
CA ALA A 82 1.31 4.79 4.56
C ALA A 82 0.67 4.57 5.95
N PRO A 83 1.13 3.64 6.81
CA PRO A 83 0.64 3.54 8.18
C PRO A 83 0.99 4.79 8.99
N GLY A 84 2.14 5.43 8.74
CA GLY A 84 2.55 6.70 9.35
C GLY A 84 1.53 7.83 9.14
N LEU A 85 0.84 7.85 8.00
CA LEU A 85 -0.13 8.88 7.64
C LEU A 85 -1.59 8.54 8.03
N GLN A 86 -1.88 7.42 8.68
CA GLN A 86 -3.23 7.16 9.20
C GLN A 86 -3.55 8.11 10.35
N LEU A 87 -4.74 8.71 10.34
CA LEU A 87 -5.11 9.73 11.35
C LEU A 87 -5.69 9.11 12.62
N THR A 88 -6.46 8.04 12.50
CA THR A 88 -7.15 7.38 13.61
C THR A 88 -6.66 5.96 13.81
N LEU A 89 -6.79 5.44 15.05
CA LEU A 89 -6.47 4.04 15.35
C LEU A 89 -7.31 3.07 14.52
N ARG A 90 -8.56 3.41 14.26
CA ARG A 90 -9.45 2.58 13.42
C ARG A 90 -8.94 2.49 11.99
N GLU A 91 -8.52 3.63 11.39
CA GLU A 91 -7.90 3.63 10.05
C GLU A 91 -6.61 2.79 10.03
N LEU A 92 -5.78 2.93 11.08
CA LEU A 92 -4.54 2.18 11.21
C LEU A 92 -4.80 0.66 11.34
N LEU A 93 -5.79 0.26 12.14
CA LEU A 93 -6.17 -1.15 12.29
C LEU A 93 -6.73 -1.74 10.99
N VAL A 94 -7.59 -1.01 10.29
CA VAL A 94 -8.12 -1.47 9.00
C VAL A 94 -7.01 -1.60 7.96
N TYR A 95 -6.11 -0.61 7.87
CA TYR A 95 -4.91 -0.71 7.04
C TYR A 95 -4.07 -1.95 7.41
N GLY A 96 -3.80 -2.13 8.70
CA GLY A 96 -3.04 -3.26 9.23
C GLY A 96 -3.67 -4.62 8.89
N LEU A 97 -4.98 -4.76 9.03
CA LEU A 97 -5.69 -5.99 8.68
C LEU A 97 -5.57 -6.33 7.19
N TRP A 98 -5.70 -5.35 6.31
CA TRP A 98 -5.59 -5.59 4.87
C TRP A 98 -4.16 -5.92 4.44
N VAL A 99 -3.15 -5.22 4.97
CA VAL A 99 -1.75 -5.55 4.67
C VAL A 99 -1.35 -6.89 5.28
N SER A 100 -1.90 -7.24 6.46
CA SER A 100 -1.72 -8.58 7.04
C SER A 100 -2.31 -9.68 6.16
N GLY A 101 -3.53 -9.47 5.65
CA GLY A 101 -4.16 -10.38 4.70
C GLY A 101 -3.32 -10.59 3.44
N LEU A 102 -2.79 -9.49 2.86
CA LEU A 102 -1.86 -9.54 1.73
C LEU A 102 -0.61 -10.38 2.06
N CYS A 103 0.04 -10.09 3.18
CA CYS A 103 1.24 -10.80 3.61
C CYS A 103 0.98 -12.29 3.88
N MET A 104 -0.11 -12.61 4.56
CA MET A 104 -0.49 -14.00 4.84
C MET A 104 -0.84 -14.76 3.56
N THR A 105 -1.47 -14.11 2.58
CA THR A 105 -1.73 -14.72 1.27
C THR A 105 -0.41 -15.01 0.54
N GLY A 106 0.53 -14.05 0.53
CA GLY A 106 1.86 -14.27 -0.06
C GLY A 106 2.62 -15.42 0.62
N LEU A 107 2.68 -15.44 1.95
CA LEU A 107 3.29 -16.53 2.71
C LEU A 107 2.59 -17.87 2.46
N GLY A 108 1.25 -17.87 2.35
CA GLY A 108 0.48 -19.07 2.00
C GLY A 108 0.84 -19.60 0.60
N ILE A 109 1.05 -18.72 -0.38
CA ILE A 109 1.50 -19.13 -1.72
C ILE A 109 2.90 -19.72 -1.63
N PHE A 110 3.85 -19.11 -0.91
CA PHE A 110 5.20 -19.65 -0.73
C PHE A 110 5.21 -21.02 -0.03
N TYR A 111 4.30 -21.21 0.92
CA TYR A 111 4.14 -22.51 1.59
C TYR A 111 3.64 -23.60 0.63
N LEU A 112 2.63 -23.29 -0.19
CA LEU A 112 2.01 -24.25 -1.11
C LEU A 112 2.80 -24.43 -2.40
N TRP A 113 3.51 -23.41 -2.85
CA TRP A 113 4.25 -23.38 -4.11
C TRP A 113 5.54 -22.57 -3.95
N PRO A 114 6.58 -23.15 -3.33
CA PRO A 114 7.86 -22.50 -3.16
C PRO A 114 8.55 -22.30 -4.51
N THR A 115 8.98 -21.07 -4.77
CA THR A 115 9.59 -20.68 -6.03
C THR A 115 10.95 -20.04 -5.79
N ALA A 116 11.82 -20.09 -6.80
CA ALA A 116 13.12 -19.43 -6.77
C ALA A 116 13.40 -18.71 -8.07
N VAL A 117 14.17 -17.62 -7.99
CA VAL A 117 14.74 -16.95 -9.17
C VAL A 117 15.89 -17.79 -9.72
N PRO A 118 16.08 -17.88 -11.05
CA PRO A 118 17.23 -18.53 -11.63
C PRO A 118 18.54 -18.00 -11.08
N PRO A 119 19.55 -18.84 -10.81
CA PRO A 119 20.82 -18.40 -10.27
C PRO A 119 21.50 -17.38 -11.19
N LEU A 120 22.02 -16.33 -10.60
CA LEU A 120 22.75 -15.30 -11.34
C LEU A 120 24.11 -15.83 -11.77
N THR A 121 24.38 -15.85 -13.06
CA THR A 121 25.65 -16.30 -13.64
C THR A 121 26.73 -15.22 -13.66
N LEU A 122 26.41 -13.99 -13.19
CA LEU A 122 27.33 -12.86 -13.15
C LEU A 122 28.19 -12.90 -11.88
N ASP A 123 29.47 -12.58 -12.03
CA ASP A 123 30.35 -12.35 -10.88
C ASP A 123 30.01 -11.00 -10.22
N VAL A 124 29.39 -11.06 -9.05
CA VAL A 124 28.99 -9.89 -8.25
C VAL A 124 29.89 -9.69 -7.02
N SER A 125 31.03 -10.38 -6.97
CA SER A 125 31.98 -10.36 -5.83
C SER A 125 32.51 -8.94 -5.53
N GLY A 126 32.59 -8.07 -6.54
CA GLY A 126 33.02 -6.67 -6.41
C GLY A 126 32.00 -5.73 -5.74
N PHE A 127 30.75 -6.18 -5.53
CA PHE A 127 29.68 -5.34 -4.97
C PHE A 127 29.31 -5.77 -3.54
N THR A 128 29.95 -5.16 -2.54
CA THR A 128 29.79 -5.53 -1.11
C THR A 128 28.34 -5.51 -0.64
N GLY A 129 27.56 -4.48 -1.02
CA GLY A 129 26.14 -4.38 -0.66
C GLY A 129 25.29 -5.50 -1.24
N PHE A 130 25.62 -5.99 -2.43
CA PHE A 130 24.93 -7.08 -3.09
C PHE A 130 25.28 -8.43 -2.45
N ARG A 131 26.51 -8.64 -2.04
CA ARG A 131 26.92 -9.84 -1.27
C ARG A 131 26.16 -9.95 0.04
N MET A 132 25.95 -8.84 0.74
CA MET A 132 25.17 -8.80 1.97
C MET A 132 23.69 -9.19 1.67
N LEU A 133 23.13 -8.67 0.57
CA LEU A 133 21.78 -9.01 0.14
C LEU A 133 21.62 -10.50 -0.18
N GLN A 134 22.57 -11.09 -0.92
CA GLN A 134 22.54 -12.52 -1.24
C GLN A 134 22.63 -13.42 0.01
N GLY A 135 23.30 -12.96 1.07
CA GLY A 135 23.38 -13.68 2.34
C GLY A 135 22.10 -13.66 3.15
N VAL A 136 21.24 -12.66 2.93
CA VAL A 136 19.99 -12.46 3.68
C VAL A 136 18.77 -12.86 2.86
N ASP A 137 18.72 -12.46 1.60
CA ASP A 137 17.62 -12.71 0.66
C ASP A 137 18.10 -13.75 -0.37
N ALA A 138 18.13 -15.00 0.06
CA ALA A 138 18.37 -16.09 -0.87
C ALA A 138 17.29 -16.09 -1.94
N ALA A 139 17.62 -16.49 -3.18
CA ALA A 139 16.78 -16.40 -4.37
C ALA A 139 15.48 -17.24 -4.33
N GLY A 140 14.95 -17.55 -3.15
CA GLY A 140 13.70 -18.28 -2.92
C GLY A 140 12.52 -17.36 -2.57
N ASN A 141 11.34 -17.96 -2.41
CA ASN A 141 10.07 -17.22 -2.20
C ASN A 141 9.87 -16.14 -3.26
N ALA A 142 10.11 -16.48 -4.54
CA ALA A 142 10.21 -15.52 -5.62
C ALA A 142 8.83 -15.02 -6.10
N CYS A 143 7.89 -15.94 -6.36
CA CYS A 143 6.58 -15.62 -6.92
C CYS A 143 5.45 -15.89 -5.92
N PRO A 144 4.60 -14.88 -5.64
CA PRO A 144 4.61 -13.51 -6.14
C PRO A 144 5.66 -12.63 -5.45
N SER A 145 6.19 -11.61 -6.17
CA SER A 145 7.11 -10.64 -5.54
C SER A 145 6.42 -9.87 -4.42
N MET A 146 6.77 -10.18 -3.16
CA MET A 146 6.22 -9.45 -2.01
C MET A 146 6.73 -8.01 -1.95
N HIS A 147 7.93 -7.73 -2.47
CA HIS A 147 8.45 -6.38 -2.62
C HIS A 147 7.50 -5.52 -3.46
N VAL A 148 7.10 -6.02 -4.63
CA VAL A 148 6.19 -5.31 -5.52
C VAL A 148 4.77 -5.28 -4.97
N ALA A 149 4.29 -6.38 -4.38
CA ALA A 149 2.94 -6.45 -3.81
C ALA A 149 2.72 -5.42 -2.71
N ILE A 150 3.65 -5.31 -1.76
CA ILE A 150 3.57 -4.33 -0.67
C ILE A 150 3.82 -2.91 -1.20
N ALA A 151 4.74 -2.72 -2.17
CA ALA A 151 5.00 -1.41 -2.75
C ALA A 151 3.78 -0.84 -3.47
N ILE A 152 3.09 -1.60 -4.31
CA ILE A 152 1.89 -1.12 -5.02
C ILE A 152 0.71 -0.91 -4.07
N PHE A 153 0.53 -1.78 -3.08
CA PHE A 153 -0.46 -1.58 -2.02
C PHE A 153 -0.22 -0.24 -1.31
N THR A 154 1.04 0.03 -0.93
CA THR A 154 1.44 1.29 -0.30
C THR A 154 1.23 2.49 -1.24
N ALA A 155 1.62 2.38 -2.52
CA ALA A 155 1.46 3.44 -3.52
C ALA A 155 -0.01 3.87 -3.67
N ILE A 156 -0.92 2.91 -3.77
CA ILE A 156 -2.36 3.15 -3.90
C ILE A 156 -2.92 3.83 -2.64
N TRP A 157 -2.50 3.38 -1.44
CA TRP A 157 -2.89 4.02 -0.19
C TRP A 157 -2.33 5.43 -0.04
N LEU A 158 -1.05 5.64 -0.38
CA LEU A 158 -0.43 6.97 -0.36
C LEU A 158 -1.11 7.92 -1.33
N GLU A 159 -1.38 7.49 -2.56
CA GLU A 159 -2.12 8.31 -3.53
C GLU A 159 -3.47 8.76 -2.96
N HIS A 160 -4.19 7.84 -2.31
CA HIS A 160 -5.45 8.16 -1.66
C HIS A 160 -5.30 9.16 -0.51
N LEU A 161 -4.29 8.97 0.36
CA LEU A 161 -4.03 9.86 1.50
C LEU A 161 -3.57 11.25 1.04
N LEU A 162 -2.71 11.33 0.03
CA LEU A 162 -2.22 12.58 -0.55
C LEU A 162 -3.34 13.38 -1.23
N ARG A 163 -4.25 12.69 -1.94
CA ARG A 163 -5.46 13.34 -2.50
C ARG A 163 -6.33 13.92 -1.41
N ASN A 164 -6.58 13.19 -0.33
CA ASN A 164 -7.40 13.66 0.78
C ASN A 164 -6.75 14.85 1.53
N ALA A 165 -5.42 14.88 1.60
CA ALA A 165 -4.67 16.00 2.16
C ALA A 165 -4.56 17.18 1.20
N ARG A 166 -5.08 17.09 -0.04
CA ARG A 166 -4.92 18.09 -1.11
C ARG A 166 -3.45 18.39 -1.42
N ALA A 167 -2.60 17.38 -1.34
CA ALA A 167 -1.18 17.50 -1.67
C ALA A 167 -0.99 17.85 -3.15
N PRO A 168 0.06 18.61 -3.51
CA PRO A 168 0.33 19.02 -4.87
C PRO A 168 0.55 17.83 -5.80
N GLY A 169 0.20 17.98 -7.09
CA GLY A 169 0.32 16.93 -8.11
C GLY A 169 1.75 16.39 -8.24
N GLY A 170 2.77 17.23 -8.06
CA GLY A 170 4.17 16.83 -8.07
C GLY A 170 4.52 15.75 -7.02
N LEU A 171 3.99 15.88 -5.79
CA LEU A 171 4.21 14.87 -4.74
C LEU A 171 3.51 13.54 -5.06
N ARG A 172 2.33 13.62 -5.67
CA ARG A 172 1.59 12.43 -6.13
C ARG A 172 2.28 11.74 -7.30
N LEU A 173 2.82 12.51 -8.24
CA LEU A 173 3.64 11.98 -9.34
C LEU A 173 4.92 11.32 -8.78
N PHE A 174 5.58 11.96 -7.81
CA PHE A 174 6.74 11.38 -7.12
C PHE A 174 6.40 10.04 -6.47
N ASN A 175 5.24 9.91 -5.81
CA ASN A 175 4.79 8.64 -5.24
C ASN A 175 4.71 7.51 -6.29
N ILE A 176 4.13 7.80 -7.46
CA ILE A 176 4.03 6.84 -8.55
C ILE A 176 5.42 6.49 -9.12
N ALA A 177 6.23 7.51 -9.40
CA ALA A 177 7.58 7.33 -9.95
C ALA A 177 8.47 6.51 -9.01
N TRP A 178 8.37 6.75 -7.68
CA TRP A 178 9.14 6.02 -6.70
C TRP A 178 8.71 4.57 -6.58
N PHE A 179 7.40 4.29 -6.62
CA PHE A 179 6.88 2.93 -6.71
C PHE A 179 7.43 2.21 -7.94
N LEU A 180 7.40 2.86 -9.12
CA LEU A 180 7.93 2.27 -10.35
C LEU A 180 9.44 2.02 -10.27
N ALA A 181 10.20 2.92 -9.63
CA ALA A 181 11.62 2.75 -9.38
C ALA A 181 11.88 1.53 -8.48
N ILE A 182 11.09 1.34 -7.41
CA ILE A 182 11.19 0.16 -6.54
C ILE A 182 10.86 -1.11 -7.34
N ALA A 183 9.77 -1.14 -8.09
CA ALA A 183 9.38 -2.31 -8.88
C ALA A 183 10.44 -2.66 -9.94
N TRP A 184 10.95 -1.64 -10.66
CA TRP A 184 12.03 -1.84 -11.63
C TRP A 184 13.32 -2.33 -10.95
N SER A 185 13.65 -1.81 -9.77
CA SER A 185 14.88 -2.19 -9.07
C SER A 185 14.94 -3.69 -8.73
N THR A 186 13.80 -4.33 -8.45
CA THR A 186 13.75 -5.78 -8.17
C THR A 186 14.22 -6.62 -9.37
N LEU A 187 13.90 -6.15 -10.60
CA LEU A 187 14.33 -6.77 -11.86
C LEU A 187 15.79 -6.41 -12.16
N ALA A 188 16.18 -5.16 -11.95
CA ALA A 188 17.51 -4.66 -12.26
C ALA A 188 18.60 -5.27 -11.39
N ILE A 189 18.32 -5.58 -10.11
CA ILE A 189 19.25 -6.30 -9.23
C ILE A 189 19.08 -7.83 -9.28
N LYS A 190 18.21 -8.34 -10.19
CA LYS A 190 17.96 -9.78 -10.40
C LYS A 190 17.44 -10.54 -9.17
N GLN A 191 16.72 -9.87 -8.28
CA GLN A 191 16.03 -10.51 -7.15
C GLN A 191 14.67 -11.10 -7.54
N HIS A 192 14.08 -10.64 -8.66
CA HIS A 192 12.83 -11.13 -9.21
C HIS A 192 12.88 -11.19 -10.73
N VAL A 193 12.02 -12.01 -11.32
CA VAL A 193 11.73 -12.03 -12.75
C VAL A 193 10.42 -11.29 -13.04
N VAL A 194 10.17 -10.95 -14.31
CA VAL A 194 8.97 -10.19 -14.72
C VAL A 194 7.68 -10.87 -14.27
N LEU A 195 7.60 -12.19 -14.31
CA LEU A 195 6.42 -12.94 -13.86
C LEU A 195 6.13 -12.74 -12.37
N ASP A 196 7.17 -12.72 -11.53
CA ASP A 196 7.04 -12.48 -10.10
C ASP A 196 6.51 -11.07 -9.82
N VAL A 197 7.04 -10.09 -10.57
CA VAL A 197 6.64 -8.67 -10.47
C VAL A 197 5.18 -8.50 -10.87
N VAL A 198 4.74 -9.11 -11.96
CA VAL A 198 3.35 -9.06 -12.41
C VAL A 198 2.43 -9.72 -11.39
N ALA A 199 2.78 -10.93 -10.92
CA ALA A 199 1.99 -11.63 -9.90
C ALA A 199 1.92 -10.82 -8.60
N GLY A 200 3.02 -10.22 -8.15
CA GLY A 200 3.08 -9.34 -6.99
C GLY A 200 2.21 -8.09 -7.17
N ALA A 201 2.28 -7.44 -8.34
CA ALA A 201 1.44 -6.28 -8.64
C ALA A 201 -0.06 -6.62 -8.59
N LEU A 202 -0.46 -7.73 -9.19
CA LEU A 202 -1.85 -8.20 -9.16
C LEU A 202 -2.31 -8.50 -7.74
N LEU A 203 -1.48 -9.17 -6.93
CA LEU A 203 -1.79 -9.44 -5.54
C LEU A 203 -1.95 -8.14 -4.74
N GLY A 204 -1.02 -7.20 -4.88
CA GLY A 204 -1.08 -5.92 -4.18
C GLY A 204 -2.32 -5.10 -4.54
N ILE A 205 -2.69 -5.04 -5.82
CA ILE A 205 -3.91 -4.36 -6.30
C ILE A 205 -5.17 -5.05 -5.74
N ALA A 206 -5.21 -6.40 -5.75
CA ALA A 206 -6.35 -7.19 -5.26
C ALA A 206 -6.65 -6.92 -3.79
N PHE A 207 -5.65 -6.57 -2.98
CA PHE A 207 -5.85 -6.18 -1.59
C PHE A 207 -6.03 -4.66 -1.41
N ALA A 208 -5.33 -3.82 -2.17
CA ALA A 208 -5.41 -2.38 -2.02
C ALA A 208 -6.79 -1.82 -2.41
N TRP A 209 -7.35 -2.28 -3.52
CA TRP A 209 -8.61 -1.75 -4.02
C TRP A 209 -9.80 -1.97 -3.08
N PRO A 210 -10.09 -3.21 -2.60
CA PRO A 210 -11.17 -3.42 -1.64
C PRO A 210 -10.89 -2.75 -0.29
N SER A 211 -9.62 -2.66 0.14
CA SER A 211 -9.26 -2.00 1.39
C SER A 211 -9.66 -0.52 1.42
N LEU A 212 -9.58 0.17 0.28
CA LEU A 212 -10.03 1.54 0.15
C LEU A 212 -11.56 1.66 0.08
N ARG A 213 -12.24 0.65 -0.46
CA ARG A 213 -13.69 0.65 -0.64
C ARG A 213 -14.43 0.32 0.67
N TRP A 214 -13.89 -0.57 1.50
CA TRP A 214 -14.51 -1.05 2.76
C TRP A 214 -13.89 -0.44 4.01
N ARG A 215 -13.25 0.70 3.87
CA ARG A 215 -12.76 1.43 5.04
C ARG A 215 -13.91 2.08 5.82
N PRO A 216 -13.75 2.24 7.14
CA PRO A 216 -14.73 2.93 7.95
C PRO A 216 -14.86 4.39 7.48
N GLY A 217 -16.04 4.79 7.04
CA GLY A 217 -16.35 6.19 6.75
C GLY A 217 -16.04 7.06 7.99
N ARG A 218 -15.62 8.29 7.78
CA ARG A 218 -15.57 9.27 8.86
C ARG A 218 -17.02 9.45 9.33
N ARG A 219 -17.38 8.91 10.49
CA ARG A 219 -18.60 9.33 11.15
C ARG A 219 -18.37 10.78 11.54
N CYS A 220 -19.12 11.71 10.93
CA CYS A 220 -19.27 13.03 11.51
C CYS A 220 -19.73 12.81 12.96
N ARG A 221 -18.87 13.15 13.92
CA ARG A 221 -19.30 13.19 15.31
C ARG A 221 -20.32 14.30 15.35
N ALA A 222 -21.56 13.99 15.61
CA ALA A 222 -22.60 14.97 15.92
C ALA A 222 -22.20 15.66 17.24
N THR A 223 -21.23 16.57 17.17
CA THR A 223 -21.10 17.67 18.09
C THR A 223 -22.13 18.67 17.58
N GLY A 224 -23.10 19.04 18.39
CA GLY A 224 -24.29 19.84 18.09
C GLY A 224 -24.16 21.11 17.24
N ASP A 225 -23.27 21.16 16.32
CA ASP A 225 -23.03 22.16 15.31
C ASP A 225 -23.42 21.56 13.94
N SER A 226 -24.71 21.69 13.64
CA SER A 226 -25.33 21.16 12.42
C SER A 226 -24.76 21.77 11.13
N ASP A 227 -24.01 22.85 11.21
CA ASP A 227 -23.54 23.62 10.04
C ASP A 227 -22.15 23.22 9.54
N ALA A 228 -21.39 22.43 10.31
CA ALA A 228 -20.01 22.04 9.93
C ALA A 228 -19.91 20.75 9.11
N CYS A 229 -20.99 19.98 8.98
CA CYS A 229 -20.99 18.71 8.24
C CYS A 229 -21.39 18.78 6.77
N CYS A 230 -21.89 19.92 6.31
CA CYS A 230 -22.36 20.13 4.93
C CYS A 230 -21.37 20.86 4.02
N ALA A 231 -20.05 20.73 4.22
CA ALA A 231 -19.12 21.09 3.17
C ALA A 231 -19.22 20.04 2.04
N PRO A 232 -19.59 20.41 0.80
CA PRO A 232 -19.84 19.46 -0.28
C PRO A 232 -18.53 18.88 -0.78
N SER A 233 -18.15 17.71 -0.27
CA SER A 233 -17.18 16.86 -0.92
C SER A 233 -17.95 15.98 -1.88
N GLN A 234 -18.17 16.48 -3.11
CA GLN A 234 -18.60 15.70 -4.30
C GLN A 234 -19.69 14.64 -4.03
N ALA A 235 -20.89 15.09 -3.66
CA ALA A 235 -22.08 14.33 -3.95
C ALA A 235 -22.22 14.29 -5.49
N ARG A 236 -22.21 13.08 -6.07
CA ARG A 236 -22.62 12.90 -7.47
C ARG A 236 -24.06 13.41 -7.55
N PRO A 237 -24.39 14.28 -8.49
CA PRO A 237 -25.75 14.83 -8.60
C PRO A 237 -26.83 13.80 -8.97
N ASP A 238 -26.45 12.59 -9.25
CA ASP A 238 -27.28 11.52 -9.81
C ASP A 238 -28.06 10.71 -8.77
N VAL A 239 -27.72 10.79 -7.49
CA VAL A 239 -28.40 9.99 -6.45
C VAL A 239 -29.58 10.71 -5.79
N CYS A 240 -29.63 12.03 -5.87
CA CYS A 240 -30.76 12.80 -5.32
C CYS A 240 -31.94 13.03 -6.31
N SER A 241 -31.74 12.80 -7.61
CA SER A 241 -32.77 13.09 -8.63
C SER A 241 -33.88 12.06 -8.75
N ASN A 242 -33.68 10.85 -8.23
CA ASN A 242 -34.63 9.75 -8.45
C ASN A 242 -35.55 9.40 -7.25
N ARG A 243 -35.52 10.21 -6.17
CA ARG A 243 -36.50 10.08 -5.07
C ARG A 243 -37.58 11.16 -5.04
N GLY A 244 -37.59 12.02 -6.04
CA GLY A 244 -38.52 13.16 -6.13
C GLY A 244 -39.93 12.85 -6.66
N ALA A 245 -40.25 11.60 -7.07
CA ALA A 245 -41.49 11.30 -7.78
C ALA A 245 -42.59 10.62 -6.95
N LEU A 246 -42.36 10.21 -5.70
CA LEU A 246 -43.31 9.43 -4.92
C LEU A 246 -43.88 10.08 -3.65
N TRP A 247 -43.51 11.31 -3.29
CA TRP A 247 -43.92 11.94 -2.03
C TRP A 247 -44.70 13.25 -2.19
N ARG A 248 -45.57 13.34 -3.20
CA ARG A 248 -46.37 14.55 -3.46
C ARG A 248 -47.77 14.54 -2.82
N LEU A 249 -48.02 13.75 -1.80
CA LEU A 249 -49.42 13.63 -1.30
C LEU A 249 -49.61 13.88 0.20
N ASP A 250 -48.66 14.48 0.96
CA ASP A 250 -48.99 14.90 2.31
C ASP A 250 -48.40 16.29 2.66
N PRO A 251 -49.26 17.33 2.70
CA PRO A 251 -48.82 18.70 2.99
C PRO A 251 -48.62 19.00 4.49
N ARG A 252 -48.61 18.01 5.38
CA ARG A 252 -48.57 18.23 6.84
C ARG A 252 -47.27 17.83 7.52
N LEU A 253 -46.26 17.40 6.81
CA LEU A 253 -44.98 17.05 7.40
C LEU A 253 -44.01 18.27 7.40
N ASP A 254 -43.63 18.68 8.60
CA ASP A 254 -42.70 19.77 8.84
C ASP A 254 -41.32 19.44 8.24
N GLU A 255 -40.64 20.46 7.76
CA GLU A 255 -39.39 20.41 7.02
C GLU A 255 -38.23 19.74 7.81
N LYS A 256 -38.40 19.59 9.14
CA LYS A 256 -37.44 18.95 10.04
C LYS A 256 -37.43 17.40 10.03
N GLU A 257 -38.49 16.77 9.52
CA GLU A 257 -38.56 15.29 9.44
C GLU A 257 -38.06 14.71 8.11
N ARG A 258 -37.72 15.54 7.15
CA ARG A 258 -37.30 15.10 5.79
C ARG A 258 -35.83 14.69 5.66
N CYS A 259 -35.05 14.75 6.73
CA CYS A 259 -33.62 14.42 6.72
C CYS A 259 -33.22 13.38 7.78
N ARG A 260 -34.11 12.44 8.10
CA ARG A 260 -33.76 11.25 8.90
C ARG A 260 -33.56 10.01 8.04
#